data_82f4edfb0cdbd07fc329535fe597a740
#
_entry.id   82f4edfb0cdbd07fc329535fe597a740
#
_cell.length_a   1.000
_cell.length_b   1.000
_cell.length_c   1.000
_cell.angle_alpha   90.00
_cell.angle_beta   90.00
_cell.angle_gamma   90.00
#
_symmetry.space_group_name_H-M   'P 1'
#
loop_
_entity.id
_entity.type
_entity.pdbx_description
1 polymer ?
#
loop_
_entity_poly.entity_id
_entity_poly.type
_entity_poly.pdbx_seq_one_letter_code
_entity_poly.pdbx_strand_id
1 'polypeptide(L)'
;MKLFVTGGYGFIGSNFINLASNMGHTVMNIDSVTYAANRDNITMRPNIKNVEIDIVDYNLLEKTMLDFQPDAIIHFAAESHVDNSIENPYVFLNTNIFGTYNLLQASSKLDNNFHYIHISTDEVFGELGEEGFFTEETSYDPKSPYSASKASSDHLVRAWTNTYNFPATIVNCCNNYGPNQHKEKLIPKIITNCFLGNDIPIYGKGENVRDWIFVEDFCKAILLIVQNKSIALNESFCIGANEELTNIDLTKKICEIINNRFSLEHNCLDLIKHVDDRLGHDFRYAIDASKIKNELGWKPENTFEKGILKTIEHYKENL
;
A
#
# COMPACT_ATOMS: atom_id res chain seq x y z
N MET A 1 15.39 12.00 -11.40
CA MET A 1 14.16 11.76 -12.19
C MET A 1 13.05 12.63 -11.65
N LYS A 2 12.08 12.95 -12.48
CA LYS A 2 10.82 13.63 -12.13
C LYS A 2 9.75 12.57 -11.89
N LEU A 3 9.29 12.46 -10.65
CA LEU A 3 8.30 11.46 -10.23
C LEU A 3 6.95 12.12 -9.96
N PHE A 4 5.90 11.64 -10.63
CA PHE A 4 4.52 12.05 -10.39
C PHE A 4 3.86 10.99 -9.50
N VAL A 5 3.56 11.36 -8.27
CA VAL A 5 3.08 10.43 -7.24
C VAL A 5 1.67 10.80 -6.86
N THR A 6 0.72 9.89 -6.98
CA THR A 6 -0.66 10.09 -6.51
C THR A 6 -0.87 9.40 -5.17
N GLY A 7 -1.68 9.97 -4.29
CA GLY A 7 -1.92 9.43 -2.94
C GLY A 7 -0.73 9.63 -1.99
N GLY A 8 0.06 10.69 -2.19
CA GLY A 8 1.31 10.89 -1.47
C GLY A 8 1.15 11.32 -0.01
N TYR A 9 0.01 11.80 0.43
CA TYR A 9 -0.26 12.07 1.84
C TYR A 9 -0.77 10.85 2.61
N GLY A 10 -1.07 9.76 1.89
CA GLY A 10 -1.39 8.46 2.48
C GLY A 10 -0.16 7.76 3.06
N PHE A 11 -0.38 6.59 3.64
CA PHE A 11 0.64 5.80 4.32
C PHE A 11 1.83 5.43 3.43
N ILE A 12 1.61 4.64 2.38
CA ILE A 12 2.72 4.15 1.53
C ILE A 12 3.30 5.29 0.69
N GLY A 13 2.42 6.15 0.13
CA GLY A 13 2.82 7.28 -0.71
C GLY A 13 3.75 8.26 0.01
N SER A 14 3.50 8.60 1.27
CA SER A 14 4.34 9.50 2.06
C SER A 14 5.72 8.92 2.36
N ASN A 15 5.79 7.64 2.73
CA ASN A 15 7.05 6.92 2.92
C ASN A 15 7.86 6.87 1.61
N PHE A 16 7.20 6.60 0.48
CA PHE A 16 7.84 6.60 -0.84
C PHE A 16 8.38 8.00 -1.21
N ILE A 17 7.57 9.06 -1.04
CA ILE A 17 7.99 10.44 -1.35
C ILE A 17 9.18 10.86 -0.50
N ASN A 18 9.15 10.57 0.81
CA ASN A 18 10.27 10.87 1.70
C ASN A 18 11.55 10.15 1.27
N LEU A 19 11.47 8.86 0.92
CA LEU A 19 12.60 8.07 0.43
C LEU A 19 13.11 8.62 -0.91
N ALA A 20 12.24 8.82 -1.90
CA ALA A 20 12.60 9.29 -3.23
C ALA A 20 13.22 10.70 -3.21
N SER A 21 12.66 11.62 -2.41
CA SER A 21 13.19 12.98 -2.28
C SER A 21 14.56 13.00 -1.60
N ASN A 22 14.80 12.13 -0.61
CA ASN A 22 16.10 11.94 0.03
C ASN A 22 17.18 11.47 -0.97
N MET A 23 16.77 10.68 -1.97
CA MET A 23 17.66 10.22 -3.04
C MET A 23 17.84 11.27 -4.18
N GLY A 24 17.31 12.49 -4.01
CA GLY A 24 17.46 13.59 -4.95
C GLY A 24 16.50 13.58 -6.13
N HIS A 25 15.44 12.78 -6.12
CA HIS A 25 14.38 12.84 -7.13
C HIS A 25 13.52 14.09 -6.94
N THR A 26 13.04 14.67 -8.04
CA THR A 26 12.03 15.74 -8.02
C THR A 26 10.65 15.11 -7.99
N VAL A 27 9.84 15.40 -6.97
CA VAL A 27 8.53 14.78 -6.76
C VAL A 27 7.41 15.81 -6.92
N MET A 28 6.43 15.47 -7.75
CA MET A 28 5.11 16.10 -7.77
C MET A 28 4.14 15.17 -7.06
N ASN A 29 3.67 15.57 -5.88
CA ASN A 29 2.65 14.86 -5.13
C ASN A 29 1.26 15.35 -5.51
N ILE A 30 0.37 14.44 -5.86
CA ILE A 30 -1.05 14.67 -6.15
C ILE A 30 -1.88 13.91 -5.12
N ASP A 31 -2.73 14.62 -4.38
CA ASP A 31 -3.57 14.01 -3.36
C ASP A 31 -4.86 14.83 -3.19
N SER A 32 -5.99 14.17 -2.98
CA SER A 32 -7.28 14.80 -2.72
C SER A 32 -7.51 15.14 -1.25
N VAL A 33 -6.57 14.75 -0.36
CA VAL A 33 -6.59 15.00 1.09
C VAL A 33 -7.88 14.50 1.73
N THR A 34 -8.17 13.20 1.54
CA THR A 34 -9.31 12.54 2.18
C THR A 34 -9.01 12.20 3.64
N TYR A 35 -9.92 11.49 4.31
CA TYR A 35 -9.84 11.16 5.74
C TYR A 35 -8.56 10.41 6.17
N ALA A 36 -7.96 9.63 5.26
CA ALA A 36 -6.76 8.85 5.54
C ALA A 36 -5.46 9.60 5.20
N ALA A 37 -5.55 10.80 4.63
CA ALA A 37 -4.40 11.62 4.26
C ALA A 37 -3.94 12.46 5.45
N ASN A 38 -2.61 12.58 5.62
CA ASN A 38 -2.01 13.50 6.58
C ASN A 38 -0.83 14.24 5.94
N ARG A 39 -0.93 15.57 5.85
CA ARG A 39 0.10 16.43 5.24
C ARG A 39 1.42 16.38 6.00
N ASP A 40 1.39 16.15 7.30
CA ASP A 40 2.57 16.06 8.16
C ASP A 40 3.39 14.78 7.93
N ASN A 41 2.84 13.79 7.21
CA ASN A 41 3.56 12.59 6.81
C ASN A 41 4.72 12.87 5.83
N ILE A 42 4.69 14.00 5.12
CA ILE A 42 5.74 14.37 4.17
C ILE A 42 6.68 15.40 4.79
N THR A 43 7.95 15.07 4.91
CA THR A 43 8.97 16.05 5.27
C THR A 43 9.16 17.04 4.13
N MET A 44 8.85 18.32 4.37
CA MET A 44 8.94 19.37 3.36
C MET A 44 10.39 19.56 2.87
N ARG A 45 10.56 19.52 1.55
CA ARG A 45 11.86 19.70 0.86
C ARG A 45 11.69 20.48 -0.43
N PRO A 46 12.75 21.21 -0.89
CA PRO A 46 12.66 22.02 -2.12
C PRO A 46 12.36 21.23 -3.40
N ASN A 47 12.68 19.93 -3.41
CA ASN A 47 12.44 19.02 -4.54
C ASN A 47 11.08 18.33 -4.49
N ILE A 48 10.20 18.71 -3.55
CA ILE A 48 8.83 18.20 -3.46
C ILE A 48 7.87 19.35 -3.75
N LYS A 49 6.95 19.13 -4.69
CA LYS A 49 5.81 20.01 -4.94
C LYS A 49 4.52 19.24 -4.63
N ASN A 50 3.70 19.78 -3.73
CA ASN A 50 2.42 19.21 -3.37
C ASN A 50 1.29 19.97 -4.08
N VAL A 51 0.38 19.24 -4.71
CA VAL A 51 -0.80 19.80 -5.39
C VAL A 51 -2.03 18.99 -4.96
N GLU A 52 -3.03 19.71 -4.47
CA GLU A 52 -4.29 19.11 -4.05
C GLU A 52 -5.21 18.93 -5.27
N ILE A 53 -5.32 17.69 -5.73
CA ILE A 53 -6.14 17.29 -6.88
C ILE A 53 -6.74 15.93 -6.58
N ASP A 54 -8.04 15.77 -6.84
CA ASP A 54 -8.68 14.46 -6.95
C ASP A 54 -8.37 13.87 -8.33
N ILE A 55 -7.91 12.63 -8.38
CA ILE A 55 -7.63 11.92 -9.64
C ILE A 55 -8.88 11.72 -10.51
N VAL A 56 -10.08 11.94 -9.94
CA VAL A 56 -11.35 11.96 -10.68
C VAL A 56 -11.54 13.27 -11.46
N ASP A 57 -10.88 14.37 -11.08
CA ASP A 57 -10.84 15.62 -11.87
C ASP A 57 -9.85 15.51 -13.04
N TYR A 58 -10.32 14.95 -14.14
CA TYR A 58 -9.51 14.71 -15.31
C TYR A 58 -8.79 15.95 -15.85
N ASN A 59 -9.49 17.09 -15.95
CA ASN A 59 -8.94 18.28 -16.61
C ASN A 59 -7.75 18.86 -15.85
N LEU A 60 -7.87 18.93 -14.52
CA LEU A 60 -6.81 19.47 -13.67
C LEU A 60 -5.63 18.48 -13.58
N LEU A 61 -5.94 17.19 -13.48
CA LEU A 61 -4.95 16.11 -13.48
C LEU A 61 -4.11 16.10 -14.77
N GLU A 62 -4.77 16.12 -15.94
CA GLU A 62 -4.11 16.15 -17.24
C GLU A 62 -3.20 17.37 -17.39
N LYS A 63 -3.73 18.56 -17.13
CA LYS A 63 -2.96 19.79 -17.20
C LYS A 63 -1.72 19.75 -16.33
N THR A 64 -1.87 19.31 -15.07
CA THR A 64 -0.76 19.24 -14.10
C THR A 64 0.30 18.24 -14.54
N MET A 65 -0.12 17.10 -15.08
CA MET A 65 0.78 16.05 -15.59
C MET A 65 1.55 16.52 -16.81
N LEU A 66 0.87 17.15 -17.79
CA LEU A 66 1.51 17.71 -18.99
C LEU A 66 2.48 18.84 -18.68
N ASP A 67 2.14 19.72 -17.74
CA ASP A 67 3.05 20.79 -17.29
C ASP A 67 4.30 20.23 -16.58
N PHE A 68 4.16 19.12 -15.87
CA PHE A 68 5.26 18.51 -15.12
C PHE A 68 6.18 17.64 -15.99
N GLN A 69 5.65 16.91 -16.98
CA GLN A 69 6.40 15.98 -17.83
C GLN A 69 7.23 14.96 -16.99
N PRO A 70 6.58 14.00 -16.29
CA PRO A 70 7.25 13.05 -15.42
C PRO A 70 8.08 12.00 -16.19
N ASP A 71 9.17 11.52 -15.57
CA ASP A 71 9.91 10.33 -16.02
C ASP A 71 9.23 9.04 -15.55
N ALA A 72 8.55 9.09 -14.38
CA ALA A 72 7.74 8.00 -13.89
C ALA A 72 6.50 8.51 -13.15
N ILE A 73 5.42 7.72 -13.23
CA ILE A 73 4.15 7.94 -12.54
C ILE A 73 3.94 6.79 -11.58
N ILE A 74 3.80 7.06 -10.28
CA ILE A 74 3.58 6.05 -9.26
C ILE A 74 2.19 6.28 -8.65
N HIS A 75 1.29 5.33 -8.90
CA HIS A 75 -0.11 5.46 -8.56
C HIS A 75 -0.44 4.72 -7.26
N PHE A 76 -0.36 5.46 -6.12
CA PHE A 76 -0.79 4.96 -4.80
C PHE A 76 -2.22 5.40 -4.44
N ALA A 77 -2.77 6.44 -5.06
CA ALA A 77 -4.09 6.94 -4.72
C ALA A 77 -5.16 5.85 -4.88
N ALA A 78 -5.82 5.49 -3.80
CA ALA A 78 -6.90 4.52 -3.77
C ALA A 78 -7.70 4.65 -2.47
N GLU A 79 -8.98 4.35 -2.53
CA GLU A 79 -9.73 3.95 -1.35
C GLU A 79 -9.36 2.51 -0.98
N SER A 80 -9.01 2.25 0.30
CA SER A 80 -8.34 0.99 0.69
C SER A 80 -8.85 0.32 1.97
N HIS A 81 -9.93 0.83 2.59
CA HIS A 81 -10.49 0.24 3.80
C HIS A 81 -11.64 -0.69 3.44
N VAL A 82 -11.45 -2.00 3.65
CA VAL A 82 -12.42 -3.03 3.23
C VAL A 82 -13.80 -2.81 3.84
N ASP A 83 -13.89 -2.53 5.17
CA ASP A 83 -15.18 -2.30 5.84
C ASP A 83 -15.93 -1.10 5.21
N ASN A 84 -15.21 0.01 4.94
CA ASN A 84 -15.80 1.16 4.25
C ASN A 84 -16.27 0.80 2.84
N SER A 85 -15.62 -0.16 2.15
CA SER A 85 -16.05 -0.61 0.82
C SER A 85 -17.37 -1.40 0.86
N ILE A 86 -17.64 -2.09 1.96
CA ILE A 86 -18.89 -2.81 2.18
C ILE A 86 -20.03 -1.82 2.45
N GLU A 87 -19.76 -0.77 3.22
CA GLU A 87 -20.75 0.25 3.56
C GLU A 87 -21.04 1.20 2.39
N ASN A 88 -20.00 1.62 1.65
CA ASN A 88 -20.13 2.57 0.53
C ASN A 88 -19.25 2.17 -0.66
N PRO A 89 -19.62 1.16 -1.45
CA PRO A 89 -18.82 0.69 -2.57
C PRO A 89 -18.63 1.73 -3.69
N TYR A 90 -19.54 2.67 -3.85
CA TYR A 90 -19.48 3.67 -4.94
C TYR A 90 -18.19 4.49 -4.90
N VAL A 91 -17.73 4.91 -3.74
CA VAL A 91 -16.51 5.72 -3.60
C VAL A 91 -15.29 4.93 -4.09
N PHE A 92 -15.26 3.62 -3.83
CA PHE A 92 -14.19 2.72 -4.30
C PHE A 92 -14.20 2.57 -5.82
N LEU A 93 -15.37 2.40 -6.43
CA LEU A 93 -15.49 2.33 -7.89
C LEU A 93 -15.05 3.66 -8.53
N ASN A 94 -15.50 4.78 -7.99
CA ASN A 94 -15.18 6.11 -8.51
C ASN A 94 -13.67 6.39 -8.42
N THR A 95 -13.07 6.21 -7.25
CA THR A 95 -11.64 6.49 -7.07
C THR A 95 -10.75 5.46 -7.74
N ASN A 96 -10.97 4.17 -7.46
CA ASN A 96 -10.04 3.13 -7.88
C ASN A 96 -10.17 2.78 -9.38
N ILE A 97 -11.37 2.86 -9.96
CA ILE A 97 -11.58 2.53 -11.38
C ILE A 97 -11.54 3.80 -12.24
N PHE A 98 -12.44 4.77 -11.99
CA PHE A 98 -12.48 5.97 -12.82
C PHE A 98 -11.27 6.88 -12.61
N GLY A 99 -10.74 7.00 -11.38
CA GLY A 99 -9.50 7.71 -11.12
C GLY A 99 -8.31 7.08 -11.85
N THR A 100 -8.18 5.74 -11.84
CA THR A 100 -7.16 5.03 -12.62
C THR A 100 -7.34 5.25 -14.13
N TYR A 101 -8.58 5.17 -14.64
CA TYR A 101 -8.89 5.49 -16.03
C TYR A 101 -8.41 6.89 -16.42
N ASN A 102 -8.69 7.89 -15.61
CA ASN A 102 -8.27 9.27 -15.86
C ASN A 102 -6.74 9.41 -15.90
N LEU A 103 -6.03 8.74 -14.98
CA LEU A 103 -4.56 8.72 -14.98
C LEU A 103 -4.01 8.08 -16.26
N LEU A 104 -4.57 6.96 -16.69
CA LEU A 104 -4.18 6.30 -17.94
C LEU A 104 -4.42 7.21 -19.15
N GLN A 105 -5.58 7.88 -19.22
CA GLN A 105 -5.89 8.83 -20.30
C GLN A 105 -4.95 10.04 -20.32
N ALA A 106 -4.71 10.64 -19.14
CA ALA A 106 -3.81 11.79 -19.03
C ALA A 106 -2.37 11.41 -19.40
N SER A 107 -1.90 10.26 -18.90
CA SER A 107 -0.55 9.76 -19.18
C SER A 107 -0.35 9.40 -20.66
N SER A 108 -1.39 8.93 -21.36
CA SER A 108 -1.32 8.61 -22.78
C SER A 108 -1.09 9.84 -23.67
N LYS A 109 -1.21 11.07 -23.12
CA LYS A 109 -0.92 12.33 -23.83
C LYS A 109 0.50 12.84 -23.64
N LEU A 110 1.30 12.16 -22.81
CA LEU A 110 2.70 12.52 -22.64
C LEU A 110 3.51 12.12 -23.88
N ASP A 111 4.33 13.04 -24.35
CA ASP A 111 5.21 12.84 -25.50
C ASP A 111 6.58 12.24 -25.10
N ASN A 112 6.87 12.16 -23.81
CA ASN A 112 8.13 11.66 -23.28
C ASN A 112 8.09 10.17 -22.95
N ASN A 113 9.26 9.57 -22.81
CA ASN A 113 9.41 8.16 -22.45
C ASN A 113 9.24 7.95 -20.92
N PHE A 114 8.02 7.94 -20.42
CA PHE A 114 7.69 7.72 -19.00
C PHE A 114 7.53 6.22 -18.65
N HIS A 115 7.42 5.92 -17.35
CA HIS A 115 7.08 4.60 -16.80
C HIS A 115 5.92 4.72 -15.81
N TYR A 116 4.83 3.99 -16.02
CA TYR A 116 3.66 3.99 -15.14
C TYR A 116 3.71 2.79 -14.20
N ILE A 117 3.71 3.04 -12.88
CA ILE A 117 3.71 1.99 -11.86
C ILE A 117 2.34 2.01 -11.18
N HIS A 118 1.58 0.94 -11.37
CA HIS A 118 0.27 0.74 -10.73
C HIS A 118 0.42 -0.08 -9.47
N ILE A 119 0.07 0.50 -8.31
CA ILE A 119 0.12 -0.22 -7.04
C ILE A 119 -1.24 -0.89 -6.80
N SER A 120 -1.22 -2.21 -6.73
CA SER A 120 -2.35 -3.08 -6.45
C SER A 120 -2.14 -3.86 -5.14
N THR A 121 -2.92 -4.89 -4.91
CA THR A 121 -2.97 -5.68 -3.67
C THR A 121 -3.02 -7.17 -4.00
N ASP A 122 -2.64 -8.02 -3.09
CA ASP A 122 -2.82 -9.46 -3.15
C ASP A 122 -4.30 -9.89 -3.02
N GLU A 123 -5.14 -9.04 -2.43
CA GLU A 123 -6.58 -9.31 -2.29
C GLU A 123 -7.30 -9.50 -3.64
N VAL A 124 -6.70 -9.09 -4.76
CA VAL A 124 -7.27 -9.33 -6.11
C VAL A 124 -7.26 -10.81 -6.50
N PHE A 125 -6.37 -11.61 -5.90
CA PHE A 125 -6.23 -13.05 -6.19
C PHE A 125 -7.28 -13.91 -5.45
N GLY A 126 -7.98 -13.35 -4.47
CA GLY A 126 -8.94 -14.07 -3.63
C GLY A 126 -8.27 -14.68 -2.40
N GLU A 127 -8.64 -15.89 -2.05
CA GLU A 127 -8.26 -16.56 -0.81
C GLU A 127 -7.42 -17.81 -1.07
N LEU A 128 -6.37 -18.00 -0.28
CA LEU A 128 -5.63 -19.25 -0.21
C LEU A 128 -6.19 -20.16 0.88
N GLY A 129 -6.03 -21.48 0.67
CA GLY A 129 -6.16 -22.46 1.74
C GLY A 129 -4.94 -22.46 2.69
N GLU A 130 -4.68 -23.61 3.32
CA GLU A 130 -3.56 -23.75 4.27
C GLU A 130 -2.18 -23.66 3.59
N GLU A 131 -2.09 -23.97 2.30
CA GLU A 131 -0.85 -24.07 1.53
C GLU A 131 -0.91 -23.22 0.25
N GLY A 132 0.26 -22.99 -0.38
CA GLY A 132 0.43 -22.27 -1.62
C GLY A 132 0.71 -20.78 -1.44
N PHE A 133 0.98 -20.11 -2.57
CA PHE A 133 1.28 -18.69 -2.65
C PHE A 133 0.64 -18.09 -3.90
N PHE A 134 0.25 -16.85 -3.83
CA PHE A 134 -0.08 -16.06 -5.00
C PHE A 134 1.18 -15.70 -5.79
N THR A 135 1.10 -15.84 -7.10
CA THR A 135 2.13 -15.46 -8.06
C THR A 135 1.53 -14.54 -9.11
N GLU A 136 2.36 -14.00 -9.98
CA GLU A 136 1.91 -13.16 -11.10
C GLU A 136 1.00 -13.90 -12.09
N GLU A 137 1.04 -15.26 -12.07
CA GLU A 137 0.20 -16.13 -12.91
C GLU A 137 -1.13 -16.53 -12.24
N THR A 138 -1.33 -16.15 -10.97
CA THR A 138 -2.55 -16.49 -10.24
C THR A 138 -3.74 -15.75 -10.82
N SER A 139 -4.83 -16.47 -11.09
CA SER A 139 -6.07 -15.88 -11.58
C SER A 139 -6.72 -14.99 -10.51
N TYR A 140 -7.34 -13.88 -10.93
CA TYR A 140 -8.06 -12.99 -10.05
C TYR A 140 -9.39 -13.58 -9.62
N ASP A 141 -9.70 -13.52 -8.31
CA ASP A 141 -10.96 -13.96 -7.70
C ASP A 141 -11.33 -13.06 -6.49
N PRO A 142 -11.47 -11.73 -6.69
CA PRO A 142 -11.68 -10.77 -5.60
C PRO A 142 -13.00 -11.02 -4.86
N LYS A 143 -13.00 -10.96 -3.51
CA LYS A 143 -14.15 -11.28 -2.66
C LYS A 143 -14.81 -10.05 -2.02
N SER A 144 -14.22 -8.86 -2.10
CA SER A 144 -14.77 -7.62 -1.53
C SER A 144 -14.98 -6.53 -2.59
N PRO A 145 -15.83 -5.51 -2.36
CA PRO A 145 -15.94 -4.37 -3.27
C PRO A 145 -14.60 -3.64 -3.47
N TYR A 146 -13.76 -3.55 -2.43
CA TYR A 146 -12.40 -3.02 -2.54
C TYR A 146 -11.55 -3.85 -3.49
N SER A 147 -11.38 -5.14 -3.23
CA SER A 147 -10.54 -6.00 -4.07
C SER A 147 -11.07 -6.11 -5.50
N ALA A 148 -12.40 -6.11 -5.70
CA ALA A 148 -13.00 -6.06 -7.03
C ALA A 148 -12.70 -4.74 -7.77
N SER A 149 -12.68 -3.60 -7.07
CA SER A 149 -12.31 -2.30 -7.67
C SER A 149 -10.82 -2.28 -8.05
N LYS A 150 -9.94 -2.87 -7.25
CA LYS A 150 -8.50 -2.99 -7.55
C LYS A 150 -8.26 -3.95 -8.72
N ALA A 151 -8.90 -5.12 -8.74
CA ALA A 151 -8.83 -6.04 -9.88
C ALA A 151 -9.31 -5.38 -11.19
N SER A 152 -10.36 -4.56 -11.13
CA SER A 152 -10.87 -3.81 -12.28
C SER A 152 -9.85 -2.78 -12.77
N SER A 153 -9.18 -2.06 -11.88
CA SER A 153 -8.12 -1.12 -12.25
C SER A 153 -6.89 -1.82 -12.85
N ASP A 154 -6.49 -2.98 -12.31
CA ASP A 154 -5.42 -3.80 -12.89
C ASP A 154 -5.75 -4.23 -14.32
N HIS A 155 -7.01 -4.65 -14.56
CA HIS A 155 -7.46 -5.00 -15.91
C HIS A 155 -7.48 -3.80 -16.87
N LEU A 156 -7.80 -2.59 -16.40
CA LEU A 156 -7.67 -1.38 -17.21
C LEU A 156 -6.20 -1.14 -17.61
N VAL A 157 -5.27 -1.23 -16.66
CA VAL A 157 -3.84 -1.07 -16.94
C VAL A 157 -3.36 -2.10 -17.97
N ARG A 158 -3.72 -3.38 -17.79
CA ARG A 158 -3.41 -4.45 -18.76
C ARG A 158 -4.01 -4.18 -20.15
N ALA A 159 -5.25 -3.69 -20.21
CA ALA A 159 -5.91 -3.32 -21.47
C ALA A 159 -5.17 -2.18 -22.18
N TRP A 160 -4.72 -1.16 -21.44
CA TRP A 160 -3.92 -0.05 -22.00
C TRP A 160 -2.58 -0.55 -22.54
N THR A 161 -1.88 -1.38 -21.77
CA THR A 161 -0.62 -1.99 -22.18
C THR A 161 -0.78 -2.78 -23.48
N ASN A 162 -1.77 -3.66 -23.55
CA ASN A 162 -1.97 -4.53 -24.71
C ASN A 162 -2.51 -3.81 -25.95
N THR A 163 -3.38 -2.79 -25.75
CA THR A 163 -4.05 -2.11 -26.88
C THR A 163 -3.23 -0.95 -27.42
N TYR A 164 -2.57 -0.19 -26.53
CA TYR A 164 -1.92 1.07 -26.87
C TYR A 164 -0.41 1.06 -26.65
N ASN A 165 0.20 -0.10 -26.33
CA ASN A 165 1.61 -0.23 -25.93
C ASN A 165 1.97 0.72 -24.78
N PHE A 166 1.04 0.91 -23.83
CA PHE A 166 1.20 1.82 -22.70
C PHE A 166 2.27 1.28 -21.74
N PRO A 167 3.28 2.09 -21.35
CA PRO A 167 4.47 1.62 -20.63
C PRO A 167 4.20 1.44 -19.14
N ALA A 168 3.51 0.37 -18.74
CA ALA A 168 3.11 0.13 -17.36
C ALA A 168 3.77 -1.09 -16.72
N THR A 169 3.84 -1.06 -15.39
CA THR A 169 4.12 -2.19 -14.50
C THR A 169 3.04 -2.26 -13.44
N ILE A 170 2.52 -3.45 -13.15
CA ILE A 170 1.57 -3.70 -12.06
C ILE A 170 2.32 -4.30 -10.87
N VAL A 171 2.03 -3.82 -9.67
CA VAL A 171 2.64 -4.31 -8.43
C VAL A 171 1.54 -4.76 -7.48
N ASN A 172 1.46 -6.06 -7.23
CA ASN A 172 0.58 -6.65 -6.24
C ASN A 172 1.36 -6.85 -4.93
N CYS A 173 0.98 -6.16 -3.86
CA CYS A 173 1.69 -6.25 -2.59
C CYS A 173 0.87 -6.92 -1.49
N CYS A 174 1.56 -7.54 -0.55
CA CYS A 174 1.00 -8.04 0.69
C CYS A 174 0.70 -6.91 1.69
N ASN A 175 0.30 -7.25 2.91
CA ASN A 175 -0.03 -6.27 3.94
C ASN A 175 1.19 -5.45 4.36
N ASN A 176 1.19 -4.18 4.00
CA ASN A 176 2.22 -3.24 4.43
C ASN A 176 1.97 -2.76 5.86
N TYR A 177 3.04 -2.56 6.64
CA TYR A 177 2.99 -1.92 7.96
C TYR A 177 4.17 -0.95 8.15
N GLY A 178 4.02 0.02 9.04
CA GLY A 178 5.08 0.98 9.32
C GLY A 178 4.59 2.34 9.82
N PRO A 179 5.52 3.32 9.93
CA PRO A 179 5.20 4.70 10.24
C PRO A 179 4.19 5.31 9.25
N ASN A 180 3.33 6.21 9.75
CA ASN A 180 2.30 6.93 8.98
C ASN A 180 1.10 6.07 8.52
N GLN A 181 0.99 4.80 8.90
CA GLN A 181 -0.19 4.00 8.60
C GLN A 181 -1.40 4.52 9.39
N HIS A 182 -2.56 4.64 8.74
CA HIS A 182 -3.75 5.18 9.39
C HIS A 182 -4.18 4.33 10.59
N LYS A 183 -4.56 4.99 11.69
CA LYS A 183 -4.86 4.37 13.01
C LYS A 183 -6.04 3.37 13.02
N GLU A 184 -6.84 3.33 11.97
CA GLU A 184 -7.91 2.32 11.80
C GLU A 184 -7.36 0.92 11.47
N LYS A 185 -6.16 0.84 10.90
CA LYS A 185 -5.54 -0.43 10.49
C LYS A 185 -5.03 -1.22 11.71
N LEU A 186 -4.93 -2.54 11.55
CA LEU A 186 -4.70 -3.47 12.66
C LEU A 186 -3.47 -3.11 13.50
N ILE A 187 -2.28 -3.01 12.91
CA ILE A 187 -1.04 -2.77 13.67
C ILE A 187 -1.05 -1.41 14.39
N PRO A 188 -1.39 -0.28 13.76
CA PRO A 188 -1.52 1.00 14.46
C PRO A 188 -2.55 0.96 15.59
N LYS A 189 -3.70 0.32 15.38
CA LYS A 189 -4.75 0.18 16.39
C LYS A 189 -4.27 -0.60 17.61
N ILE A 190 -3.55 -1.73 17.39
CA ILE A 190 -2.95 -2.50 18.49
C ILE A 190 -2.00 -1.63 19.30
N ILE A 191 -1.04 -0.99 18.61
CA ILE A 191 -0.01 -0.17 19.28
C ILE A 191 -0.65 0.98 20.08
N THR A 192 -1.55 1.74 19.46
CA THR A 192 -2.22 2.86 20.10
C THR A 192 -3.01 2.41 21.33
N ASN A 193 -3.78 1.32 21.21
CA ASN A 193 -4.58 0.79 22.31
C ASN A 193 -3.71 0.24 23.45
N CYS A 194 -2.56 -0.38 23.15
CA CYS A 194 -1.60 -0.77 24.16
C CYS A 194 -1.13 0.41 25.01
N PHE A 195 -0.77 1.54 24.41
CA PHE A 195 -0.31 2.71 25.16
C PHE A 195 -1.44 3.43 25.90
N LEU A 196 -2.65 3.43 25.36
CA LEU A 196 -3.82 4.08 25.98
C LEU A 196 -4.57 3.21 27.00
N GLY A 197 -4.23 1.91 27.11
CA GLY A 197 -4.96 0.97 27.96
C GLY A 197 -6.38 0.65 27.47
N ASN A 198 -6.64 0.79 26.19
CA ASN A 198 -7.94 0.50 25.57
C ASN A 198 -8.01 -0.95 25.07
N ASP A 199 -9.23 -1.50 24.97
CA ASP A 199 -9.46 -2.81 24.39
C ASP A 199 -8.91 -2.92 22.97
N ILE A 200 -8.25 -4.06 22.65
CA ILE A 200 -7.72 -4.40 21.33
C ILE A 200 -8.70 -5.36 20.67
N PRO A 201 -9.57 -4.89 19.75
CA PRO A 201 -10.56 -5.73 19.11
C PRO A 201 -9.93 -6.65 18.07
N ILE A 202 -10.18 -7.95 18.18
CA ILE A 202 -9.77 -8.99 17.22
C ILE A 202 -11.02 -9.63 16.63
N TYR A 203 -11.16 -9.56 15.33
CA TYR A 203 -12.29 -10.17 14.60
C TYR A 203 -12.25 -11.69 14.74
N GLY A 204 -13.42 -12.29 15.05
CA GLY A 204 -13.57 -13.72 15.22
C GLY A 204 -12.57 -14.29 16.22
N LYS A 205 -11.85 -15.34 15.83
CA LYS A 205 -10.77 -15.94 16.63
C LYS A 205 -9.39 -15.35 16.33
N GLY A 206 -9.28 -14.50 15.29
CA GLY A 206 -8.02 -13.94 14.83
C GLY A 206 -7.12 -14.95 14.08
N GLU A 207 -7.69 -16.01 13.53
CA GLU A 207 -6.96 -17.07 12.84
C GLU A 207 -6.61 -16.73 11.38
N ASN A 208 -7.10 -15.61 10.86
CA ASN A 208 -6.77 -15.13 9.52
C ASN A 208 -5.28 -14.83 9.39
N VAL A 209 -4.66 -15.36 8.35
CA VAL A 209 -3.21 -15.26 8.10
C VAL A 209 -2.92 -14.16 7.08
N ARG A 210 -1.90 -13.35 7.35
CA ARG A 210 -1.42 -12.30 6.42
C ARG A 210 0.09 -12.32 6.35
N ASP A 211 0.63 -12.05 5.16
CA ASP A 211 2.05 -11.76 4.97
C ASP A 211 2.28 -10.26 5.24
N TRP A 212 3.31 -9.93 6.01
CA TRP A 212 3.56 -8.57 6.51
C TRP A 212 4.88 -8.01 6.03
N ILE A 213 4.84 -6.94 5.23
CA ILE A 213 6.03 -6.25 4.73
C ILE A 213 6.20 -4.86 5.38
N PHE A 214 7.42 -4.55 5.81
CA PHE A 214 7.75 -3.21 6.30
C PHE A 214 7.73 -2.20 5.14
N VAL A 215 7.04 -1.08 5.32
CA VAL A 215 6.75 -0.11 4.25
C VAL A 215 8.01 0.46 3.57
N GLU A 216 9.13 0.60 4.31
CA GLU A 216 10.38 1.07 3.73
C GLU A 216 10.94 0.08 2.71
N ASP A 217 10.84 -1.23 2.97
CA ASP A 217 11.29 -2.26 2.04
C ASP A 217 10.40 -2.31 0.79
N PHE A 218 9.10 -2.14 0.95
CA PHE A 218 8.19 -2.01 -0.18
C PHE A 218 8.51 -0.76 -1.03
N CYS A 219 8.73 0.39 -0.42
CA CYS A 219 9.11 1.61 -1.14
C CYS A 219 10.44 1.45 -1.90
N LYS A 220 11.41 0.72 -1.34
CA LYS A 220 12.67 0.37 -2.03
C LYS A 220 12.42 -0.53 -3.24
N ALA A 221 11.50 -1.50 -3.14
CA ALA A 221 11.10 -2.32 -4.29
C ALA A 221 10.53 -1.47 -5.43
N ILE A 222 9.63 -0.54 -5.12
CA ILE A 222 9.05 0.37 -6.14
C ILE A 222 10.13 1.22 -6.80
N LEU A 223 11.06 1.80 -6.03
CA LEU A 223 12.17 2.57 -6.60
C LEU A 223 13.07 1.72 -7.49
N LEU A 224 13.33 0.47 -7.10
CA LEU A 224 14.12 -0.45 -7.91
C LEU A 224 13.43 -0.78 -9.24
N ILE A 225 12.09 -0.98 -9.23
CA ILE A 225 11.28 -1.16 -10.45
C ILE A 225 11.41 0.07 -11.37
N VAL A 226 11.25 1.28 -10.81
CA VAL A 226 11.39 2.53 -11.58
C VAL A 226 12.79 2.66 -12.21
N GLN A 227 13.84 2.29 -11.48
CA GLN A 227 15.23 2.36 -11.94
C GLN A 227 15.57 1.31 -13.00
N ASN A 228 14.88 0.18 -13.00
CA ASN A 228 15.08 -0.94 -13.93
C ASN A 228 13.95 -1.04 -14.96
N LYS A 229 13.51 0.10 -15.50
CA LYS A 229 12.41 0.21 -16.45
C LYS A 229 12.48 -0.82 -17.58
N SER A 230 13.66 -1.04 -18.17
CA SER A 230 13.83 -1.96 -19.32
C SER A 230 13.47 -3.43 -19.00
N ILE A 231 13.56 -3.84 -17.73
CA ILE A 231 13.19 -5.18 -17.27
C ILE A 231 11.71 -5.19 -16.85
N ALA A 232 11.26 -4.10 -16.21
CA ALA A 232 9.96 -4.05 -15.55
C ALA A 232 8.79 -3.65 -16.45
N LEU A 233 9.06 -3.11 -17.65
CA LEU A 233 8.00 -2.69 -18.59
C LEU A 233 7.11 -3.86 -19.01
N ASN A 234 5.79 -3.64 -18.89
CA ASN A 234 4.73 -4.57 -19.25
C ASN A 234 4.68 -5.84 -18.37
N GLU A 235 5.41 -5.82 -17.26
CA GLU A 235 5.47 -6.90 -16.29
C GLU A 235 4.51 -6.65 -15.11
N SER A 236 4.21 -7.73 -14.39
CA SER A 236 3.63 -7.69 -13.05
C SER A 236 4.64 -8.23 -12.05
N PHE A 237 4.66 -7.67 -10.84
CA PHE A 237 5.48 -8.15 -9.73
C PHE A 237 4.64 -8.33 -8.48
N CYS A 238 4.74 -9.51 -7.88
CA CYS A 238 4.26 -9.79 -6.54
C CYS A 238 5.34 -9.42 -5.52
N ILE A 239 4.99 -8.60 -4.50
CA ILE A 239 5.94 -8.13 -3.49
C ILE A 239 5.44 -8.47 -2.10
N GLY A 240 6.11 -9.39 -1.44
CA GLY A 240 5.86 -9.88 -0.09
C GLY A 240 7.16 -10.12 0.68
N ALA A 241 7.06 -10.35 1.98
CA ALA A 241 8.23 -10.58 2.84
C ALA A 241 8.36 -12.03 3.32
N ASN A 242 7.39 -12.91 3.03
CA ASN A 242 7.25 -14.26 3.59
C ASN A 242 7.21 -14.26 5.13
N GLU A 243 6.60 -13.23 5.73
CA GLU A 243 6.40 -13.10 7.17
C GLU A 243 4.91 -13.32 7.48
N GLU A 244 4.48 -14.57 7.40
CA GLU A 244 3.10 -14.94 7.63
C GLU A 244 2.80 -15.02 9.13
N LEU A 245 1.80 -14.27 9.58
CA LEU A 245 1.32 -14.30 10.96
C LEU A 245 -0.20 -14.32 10.98
N THR A 246 -0.77 -15.07 11.92
CA THR A 246 -2.20 -14.92 12.24
C THR A 246 -2.43 -13.56 12.90
N ASN A 247 -3.62 -13.00 12.76
CA ASN A 247 -3.95 -11.72 13.42
C ASN A 247 -3.78 -11.79 14.93
N ILE A 248 -4.09 -12.93 15.55
CA ILE A 248 -3.93 -13.10 17.00
C ILE A 248 -2.45 -13.23 17.41
N ASP A 249 -1.62 -13.95 16.64
CA ASP A 249 -0.20 -14.09 16.97
C ASP A 249 0.55 -12.78 16.73
N LEU A 250 0.23 -12.05 15.65
CA LEU A 250 0.70 -10.70 15.42
C LEU A 250 0.39 -9.79 16.61
N THR A 251 -0.87 -9.82 17.09
CA THR A 251 -1.31 -8.99 18.21
C THR A 251 -0.54 -9.32 19.49
N LYS A 252 -0.43 -10.61 19.82
CA LYS A 252 0.35 -11.06 20.99
C LYS A 252 1.81 -10.63 20.90
N LYS A 253 2.44 -10.84 19.74
CA LYS A 253 3.85 -10.47 19.50
C LYS A 253 4.07 -8.97 19.72
N ILE A 254 3.17 -8.10 19.24
CA ILE A 254 3.25 -6.64 19.46
C ILE A 254 3.05 -6.30 20.96
N CYS A 255 2.04 -6.88 21.61
CA CYS A 255 1.79 -6.69 23.04
C CYS A 255 3.00 -7.08 23.90
N GLU A 256 3.62 -8.22 23.61
CA GLU A 256 4.83 -8.71 24.30
C GLU A 256 6.02 -7.76 24.12
N ILE A 257 6.25 -7.28 22.89
CA ILE A 257 7.31 -6.30 22.62
C ILE A 257 7.08 -5.01 23.42
N ILE A 258 5.84 -4.51 23.45
CA ILE A 258 5.50 -3.28 24.19
C ILE A 258 5.66 -3.50 25.71
N ASN A 259 5.12 -4.59 26.26
CA ASN A 259 5.25 -4.92 27.69
C ASN A 259 6.71 -5.03 28.14
N ASN A 260 7.58 -5.62 27.30
CA ASN A 260 8.99 -5.82 27.65
C ASN A 260 9.82 -4.53 27.52
N ARG A 261 9.41 -3.59 26.66
CA ARG A 261 10.21 -2.41 26.33
C ARG A 261 9.76 -1.15 27.07
N PHE A 262 8.49 -1.09 27.47
CA PHE A 262 7.89 0.08 28.08
C PHE A 262 7.23 -0.29 29.41
N SER A 263 7.45 0.54 30.44
CA SER A 263 6.80 0.38 31.75
C SER A 263 5.39 0.95 31.69
N LEU A 264 4.40 0.08 31.44
CA LEU A 264 2.97 0.41 31.49
C LEU A 264 2.37 -0.05 32.84
N GLU A 265 1.27 0.56 33.25
CA GLU A 265 0.54 0.18 34.50
C GLU A 265 -0.32 -1.09 34.26
N HIS A 266 -0.46 -1.56 33.05
CA HIS A 266 -1.26 -2.72 32.66
C HIS A 266 -0.48 -3.65 31.75
N ASN A 267 -0.97 -4.90 31.61
CA ASN A 267 -0.43 -5.85 30.64
C ASN A 267 -1.24 -5.76 29.34
N CYS A 268 -0.57 -5.43 28.23
CA CYS A 268 -1.22 -5.28 26.93
C CYS A 268 -1.96 -6.56 26.45
N LEU A 269 -1.51 -7.75 26.88
CA LEU A 269 -2.19 -9.01 26.54
C LEU A 269 -3.62 -9.09 27.12
N ASP A 270 -3.87 -8.45 28.28
CA ASP A 270 -5.18 -8.46 28.93
C ASP A 270 -6.21 -7.56 28.21
N LEU A 271 -5.73 -6.69 27.31
CA LEU A 271 -6.56 -5.79 26.51
C LEU A 271 -7.17 -6.47 25.29
N ILE A 272 -6.71 -7.68 24.91
CA ILE A 272 -7.21 -8.41 23.74
C ILE A 272 -8.66 -8.82 23.96
N LYS A 273 -9.56 -8.41 23.04
CA LYS A 273 -10.99 -8.74 23.06
C LYS A 273 -11.43 -9.27 21.71
N HIS A 274 -12.04 -10.44 21.72
CA HIS A 274 -12.64 -10.99 20.50
C HIS A 274 -13.99 -10.31 20.24
N VAL A 275 -14.21 -9.90 18.99
CA VAL A 275 -15.46 -9.29 18.50
C VAL A 275 -16.03 -10.11 17.35
N ASP A 276 -17.24 -9.79 16.91
CA ASP A 276 -17.87 -10.45 15.76
C ASP A 276 -16.97 -10.36 14.53
N ASP A 277 -16.96 -11.42 13.73
CA ASP A 277 -16.10 -11.46 12.55
C ASP A 277 -16.65 -10.60 11.40
N ARG A 278 -15.74 -10.17 10.51
CA ARG A 278 -16.06 -9.40 9.33
C ARG A 278 -16.78 -10.26 8.30
N LEU A 279 -17.73 -9.69 7.55
CA LEU A 279 -18.34 -10.34 6.40
C LEU A 279 -17.31 -10.54 5.28
N GLY A 280 -17.25 -11.75 4.72
CA GLY A 280 -16.30 -12.06 3.64
C GLY A 280 -14.83 -11.91 4.06
N HIS A 281 -14.50 -12.30 5.28
CA HIS A 281 -13.14 -12.21 5.80
C HIS A 281 -12.30 -13.39 5.30
N ASP A 282 -11.51 -13.16 4.27
CA ASP A 282 -10.63 -14.17 3.67
C ASP A 282 -9.67 -14.79 4.70
N PHE A 283 -9.45 -16.08 4.60
CA PHE A 283 -8.66 -16.84 5.57
C PHE A 283 -7.17 -16.53 5.47
N ARG A 284 -6.56 -16.66 4.28
CA ARG A 284 -5.09 -16.51 4.15
C ARG A 284 -4.70 -15.82 2.86
N TYR A 285 -3.72 -14.91 3.00
CA TYR A 285 -2.96 -14.30 1.91
C TYR A 285 -1.48 -14.54 2.11
N ALA A 286 -0.80 -15.01 1.08
CA ALA A 286 0.65 -15.16 1.04
C ALA A 286 1.16 -14.97 -0.39
N ILE A 287 2.26 -14.25 -0.57
CA ILE A 287 2.82 -13.90 -1.88
C ILE A 287 4.17 -14.57 -2.09
N ASP A 288 4.40 -15.11 -3.29
CA ASP A 288 5.73 -15.48 -3.78
C ASP A 288 6.40 -14.28 -4.46
N ALA A 289 7.39 -13.71 -3.82
CA ALA A 289 8.19 -12.59 -4.35
C ALA A 289 9.44 -13.06 -5.13
N SER A 290 9.47 -14.31 -5.60
CA SER A 290 10.63 -14.87 -6.30
C SER A 290 10.96 -14.15 -7.60
N LYS A 291 9.96 -13.66 -8.34
CA LYS A 291 10.17 -12.95 -9.60
C LYS A 291 10.99 -11.67 -9.40
N ILE A 292 10.55 -10.76 -8.54
CA ILE A 292 11.29 -9.52 -8.27
C ILE A 292 12.68 -9.78 -7.71
N LYS A 293 12.83 -10.83 -6.88
CA LYS A 293 14.14 -11.25 -6.37
C LYS A 293 15.07 -11.72 -7.49
N ASN A 294 14.58 -12.56 -8.40
CA ASN A 294 15.40 -13.15 -9.45
C ASN A 294 15.73 -12.15 -10.56
N GLU A 295 14.80 -11.29 -10.95
CA GLU A 295 14.95 -10.36 -12.06
C GLU A 295 15.61 -9.04 -11.68
N LEU A 296 15.30 -8.53 -10.47
CA LEU A 296 15.78 -7.23 -10.01
C LEU A 296 16.72 -7.32 -8.79
N GLY A 297 16.93 -8.51 -8.21
CA GLY A 297 17.80 -8.70 -7.06
C GLY A 297 17.21 -8.16 -5.74
N TRP A 298 15.93 -7.81 -5.70
CA TRP A 298 15.29 -7.26 -4.51
C TRP A 298 15.06 -8.33 -3.43
N LYS A 299 15.22 -7.93 -2.18
CA LYS A 299 14.80 -8.69 -1.00
C LYS A 299 14.49 -7.72 0.14
N PRO A 300 13.60 -8.08 1.08
CA PRO A 300 13.39 -7.28 2.28
C PRO A 300 14.70 -7.18 3.09
N GLU A 301 14.99 -5.99 3.60
CA GLU A 301 16.18 -5.69 4.41
C GLU A 301 15.88 -5.67 5.91
N ASN A 302 14.60 -5.43 6.27
CA ASN A 302 14.16 -5.38 7.64
C ASN A 302 13.45 -6.68 8.02
N THR A 303 13.85 -7.29 9.15
CA THR A 303 13.04 -8.33 9.78
C THR A 303 11.79 -7.71 10.38
N PHE A 304 10.76 -8.53 10.64
CA PHE A 304 9.54 -8.06 11.32
C PHE A 304 9.87 -7.33 12.62
N GLU A 305 10.79 -7.86 13.44
CA GLU A 305 11.18 -7.27 14.73
C GLU A 305 11.76 -5.86 14.56
N LYS A 306 12.59 -5.62 13.55
CA LYS A 306 13.14 -4.28 13.27
C LYS A 306 12.07 -3.32 12.81
N GLY A 307 11.23 -3.74 11.87
CA GLY A 307 10.16 -2.90 11.32
C GLY A 307 9.13 -2.54 12.38
N ILE A 308 8.72 -3.51 13.20
CA ILE A 308 7.70 -3.28 14.23
C ILE A 308 8.20 -2.36 15.37
N LEU A 309 9.48 -2.45 15.74
CA LEU A 309 10.07 -1.52 16.71
C LEU A 309 10.04 -0.07 16.21
N LYS A 310 10.47 0.18 14.98
CA LYS A 310 10.37 1.52 14.35
C LYS A 310 8.93 2.03 14.33
N THR A 311 7.98 1.11 14.05
CA THR A 311 6.56 1.43 14.01
C THR A 311 6.03 1.80 15.41
N ILE A 312 6.35 1.02 16.42
CA ILE A 312 5.96 1.28 17.82
C ILE A 312 6.52 2.63 18.30
N GLU A 313 7.81 2.90 18.05
CA GLU A 313 8.45 4.16 18.42
C GLU A 313 7.75 5.36 17.75
N HIS A 314 7.46 5.27 16.45
CA HIS A 314 6.72 6.31 15.74
C HIS A 314 5.34 6.63 16.36
N TYR A 315 4.52 5.60 16.65
CA TYR A 315 3.19 5.85 17.21
C TYR A 315 3.26 6.35 18.66
N LYS A 316 4.22 5.87 19.46
CA LYS A 316 4.43 6.37 20.80
C LYS A 316 4.78 7.86 20.85
N GLU A 317 5.59 8.34 19.90
CA GLU A 317 5.99 9.76 19.82
C GLU A 317 4.84 10.67 19.35
N ASN A 318 3.82 10.10 18.71
CA ASN A 318 2.69 10.83 18.12
C ASN A 318 1.35 10.58 18.85
N LEU A 319 1.38 10.00 20.07
CA LEU A 319 0.25 9.88 20.99
C LEU A 319 0.17 11.09 21.89
#